data_2a81d57405d9b5d2a29301e4380fc6d6
#
_entry.id   2a81d57405d9b5d2a29301e4380fc6d6
#
_cell.length_a   1.000
_cell.length_b   1.000
_cell.length_c   1.000
_cell.angle_alpha   90.00
_cell.angle_beta   90.00
_cell.angle_gamma   90.00
#
_symmetry.space_group_name_H-M   'P 1'
#
loop_
_entity.id
_entity.type
_entity.pdbx_description
1 polymer ?
#
loop_
_entity_poly.entity_id
_entity_poly.type
_entity_poly.pdbx_seq_one_letter_code
_entity_poly.pdbx_strand_id
1 'polypeptide(L)'
;MALSFPASPTVGQTYTSGLKTWIWNGTTWKSNLVAASIYDVATTSTGSFSIPAGTTGQRPGTPTVGNTRWNTSLGVAELWTGTAWAAYYAPVPAPSTIEYLIVAGGGGGAAGNGGGGGAGGYLYSSSYVVSTGVAYAIVVGSGGAAATNGTNSSISTVVAIGGGYGGAGGGGSGNTGGSGGGSSAGYSTTLAGGLGTAGQGSNGGTGTTGVSSGCANYAGGGGGGAGGIGGTGYSDPCNSTAYGGAGGIGTASTISGASVTYAAGGGGASERNGSQAAGGSSIGGNGGSSNGSAGTAGVVNTGSGGGGRNGTGASGIVIIRYSDSKAAAVSATGSPTYTIAGGYRTYTFTTAGSLTF
;
A
#
# COMPACT_ATOMS: atom_id res chain seq x y z
N MET A 1 -19.67 60.43 32.95
CA MET A 1 -19.92 60.85 34.33
C MET A 1 -18.63 60.65 35.10
N ALA A 2 -18.22 61.67 35.87
CA ALA A 2 -17.07 61.59 36.80
C ALA A 2 -17.47 60.66 37.96
N LEU A 3 -16.55 59.76 38.38
CA LEU A 3 -16.75 58.87 39.51
C LEU A 3 -16.59 59.76 40.82
N SER A 4 -17.61 59.76 41.65
CA SER A 4 -17.59 60.44 42.91
C SER A 4 -17.49 59.41 44.03
N PHE A 5 -16.28 59.19 44.53
CA PHE A 5 -16.04 58.33 45.67
C PHE A 5 -16.37 58.94 46.99
N PRO A 6 -16.76 58.19 48.03
CA PRO A 6 -16.93 58.69 49.40
C PRO A 6 -15.69 59.40 49.91
N ALA A 7 -15.90 60.55 50.58
CA ALA A 7 -14.82 61.46 51.03
C ALA A 7 -13.98 60.91 52.21
N SER A 8 -14.51 59.97 52.98
CA SER A 8 -13.81 59.41 54.15
C SER A 8 -14.07 57.91 54.24
N PRO A 9 -13.48 57.14 53.33
CA PRO A 9 -13.75 55.68 53.25
C PRO A 9 -12.99 54.94 54.37
N THR A 10 -13.58 53.88 54.88
CA THR A 10 -12.94 52.91 55.77
C THR A 10 -12.29 51.77 54.95
N VAL A 11 -11.20 51.20 55.47
CA VAL A 11 -10.50 50.04 54.78
C VAL A 11 -11.48 48.89 54.55
N GLY A 12 -11.54 48.40 53.33
CA GLY A 12 -12.46 47.38 52.93
C GLY A 12 -13.82 47.90 52.45
N GLN A 13 -14.10 49.21 52.56
CA GLN A 13 -15.34 49.78 52.04
C GLN A 13 -15.42 49.61 50.51
N THR A 14 -16.58 49.21 50.02
CA THR A 14 -16.84 49.03 48.58
C THR A 14 -17.64 50.21 48.02
N TYR A 15 -17.37 50.61 46.82
CA TYR A 15 -18.13 51.58 46.02
C TYR A 15 -18.43 50.97 44.63
N THR A 16 -19.69 50.95 44.24
CA THR A 16 -20.10 50.41 42.95
C THR A 16 -20.73 51.52 42.09
N SER A 17 -20.28 51.56 40.83
CA SER A 17 -20.86 52.46 39.83
C SER A 17 -20.96 51.71 38.49
N GLY A 18 -22.16 51.54 38.01
CA GLY A 18 -22.43 50.65 36.87
C GLY A 18 -22.02 49.21 37.18
N LEU A 19 -21.26 48.61 36.29
CA LEU A 19 -20.76 47.22 36.44
C LEU A 19 -19.41 47.12 37.15
N LYS A 20 -18.88 48.20 37.70
CA LYS A 20 -17.59 48.22 38.39
C LYS A 20 -17.73 48.46 39.85
N THR A 21 -17.03 47.69 40.66
CA THR A 21 -16.91 47.83 42.11
C THR A 21 -15.46 48.14 42.46
N TRP A 22 -15.24 49.07 43.38
CA TRP A 22 -13.93 49.44 43.93
C TRP A 22 -13.92 49.15 45.42
N ILE A 23 -12.77 48.82 45.96
CA ILE A 23 -12.53 48.60 47.38
C ILE A 23 -11.48 49.60 47.82
N TRP A 24 -11.72 50.27 48.96
CA TRP A 24 -10.74 51.12 49.59
C TRP A 24 -9.70 50.30 50.34
N ASN A 25 -8.43 50.47 50.02
CA ASN A 25 -7.33 49.74 50.66
C ASN A 25 -6.64 50.50 51.78
N GLY A 26 -7.18 51.63 52.21
CA GLY A 26 -6.62 52.54 53.23
C GLY A 26 -5.92 53.76 52.64
N THR A 27 -5.57 53.70 51.32
CA THR A 27 -4.88 54.83 50.65
C THR A 27 -5.50 55.24 49.35
N THR A 28 -6.03 54.27 48.61
CA THR A 28 -6.62 54.47 47.27
C THR A 28 -7.78 53.55 47.03
N TRP A 29 -8.72 53.93 46.15
CA TRP A 29 -9.75 53.04 45.58
C TRP A 29 -9.18 52.16 44.52
N LYS A 30 -9.15 50.86 44.77
CA LYS A 30 -8.75 49.85 43.75
C LYS A 30 -9.98 49.22 43.19
N SER A 31 -10.08 49.13 41.86
CA SER A 31 -11.15 48.39 41.25
C SER A 31 -11.06 46.91 41.67
N ASN A 32 -12.14 46.40 42.23
CA ASN A 32 -12.29 44.98 42.47
C ASN A 32 -12.62 44.33 41.14
N LEU A 33 -11.62 44.15 40.33
CA LEU A 33 -11.68 43.21 39.23
C LEU A 33 -11.55 41.86 39.88
N VAL A 34 -12.67 41.20 40.14
CA VAL A 34 -12.66 39.76 40.27
C VAL A 34 -12.04 39.30 39.00
N ALA A 35 -10.84 38.82 39.09
CA ALA A 35 -10.13 38.28 37.96
C ALA A 35 -10.81 36.98 37.49
N ALA A 36 -11.90 37.16 36.80
CA ALA A 36 -12.51 36.11 36.01
C ALA A 36 -12.53 36.61 34.59
N SER A 37 -11.40 36.69 34.03
CA SER A 37 -11.36 37.15 32.68
C SER A 37 -10.51 36.25 31.87
N ILE A 38 -11.23 35.66 31.08
CA ILE A 38 -10.72 35.26 29.81
C ILE A 38 -10.35 36.51 29.06
N TYR A 39 -9.10 36.75 28.90
CA TYR A 39 -8.65 37.83 28.12
C TYR A 39 -8.27 37.39 26.78
N ASP A 40 -9.07 37.92 26.13
CA ASP A 40 -8.80 38.70 24.99
C ASP A 40 -7.42 38.51 24.38
N VAL A 41 -7.62 38.02 23.32
CA VAL A 41 -6.70 37.85 22.25
C VAL A 41 -6.15 39.16 21.79
N ALA A 42 -4.89 39.36 21.99
CA ALA A 42 -4.18 40.43 21.33
C ALA A 42 -4.32 40.30 19.81
N THR A 43 -4.99 41.26 19.23
CA THR A 43 -5.39 41.29 17.82
C THR A 43 -4.24 41.55 16.84
N THR A 44 -2.99 41.41 17.22
CA THR A 44 -1.88 41.84 16.37
C THR A 44 -0.87 40.81 15.99
N SER A 45 -1.15 39.54 16.12
CA SER A 45 -0.26 38.57 15.51
C SER A 45 -0.88 37.20 15.58
N THR A 46 -0.47 36.31 14.83
CA THR A 46 -0.57 34.83 14.84
C THR A 46 -1.37 34.20 15.99
N GLY A 47 -2.20 34.95 16.64
CA GLY A 47 -3.25 34.78 17.62
C GLY A 47 -3.34 33.41 18.30
N SER A 48 -2.58 33.17 19.34
CA SER A 48 -2.84 32.11 20.28
C SER A 48 -3.33 32.66 21.62
N PHE A 49 -4.31 32.01 22.23
CA PHE A 49 -4.65 32.21 23.61
C PHE A 49 -4.24 31.00 24.44
N SER A 50 -3.75 31.21 25.65
CA SER A 50 -3.42 30.13 26.55
C SER A 50 -4.62 29.75 27.39
N ILE A 51 -5.04 28.51 27.38
CA ILE A 51 -6.02 27.99 28.31
C ILE A 51 -5.30 27.38 29.52
N PRO A 52 -5.94 27.39 30.72
CA PRO A 52 -5.35 26.78 31.92
C PRO A 52 -4.93 25.34 31.62
N ALA A 53 -3.72 24.95 32.02
CA ALA A 53 -3.19 23.62 31.78
C ALA A 53 -2.92 22.89 33.11
N GLY A 54 -3.03 21.55 33.08
CA GLY A 54 -2.71 20.72 34.24
C GLY A 54 -3.05 19.26 34.00
N THR A 55 -2.61 18.40 34.89
CA THR A 55 -2.87 16.94 34.81
C THR A 55 -4.35 16.63 35.07
N THR A 56 -4.75 15.38 34.79
CA THR A 56 -6.11 14.89 35.12
C THR A 56 -6.42 15.03 36.61
N GLY A 57 -5.45 14.82 37.50
CA GLY A 57 -5.62 14.99 38.96
C GLY A 57 -5.75 16.44 39.43
N GLN A 58 -5.38 17.40 38.58
CA GLN A 58 -5.48 18.84 38.86
C GLN A 58 -6.76 19.48 38.28
N ARG A 59 -7.77 18.68 37.94
CA ARG A 59 -9.08 19.18 37.55
C ARG A 59 -9.72 19.94 38.71
N PRO A 60 -10.33 21.14 38.49
CA PRO A 60 -11.08 21.83 39.53
C PRO A 60 -12.15 20.94 40.16
N GLY A 61 -12.26 20.94 41.48
CA GLY A 61 -13.23 20.11 42.20
C GLY A 61 -14.68 20.58 42.02
N THR A 62 -14.87 21.88 41.72
CA THR A 62 -16.19 22.50 41.49
C THR A 62 -16.16 23.28 40.17
N PRO A 63 -16.08 22.59 39.02
CA PRO A 63 -16.09 23.28 37.73
C PRO A 63 -17.50 23.76 37.39
N THR A 64 -17.63 24.87 36.67
CA THR A 64 -18.86 25.34 36.05
C THR A 64 -18.96 24.88 34.60
N VAL A 65 -20.21 24.65 34.11
CA VAL A 65 -20.46 24.30 32.72
C VAL A 65 -19.76 25.30 31.78
N GLY A 66 -19.04 24.80 30.81
CA GLY A 66 -18.27 25.61 29.89
C GLY A 66 -16.81 25.88 30.33
N ASN A 67 -16.38 25.48 31.55
CA ASN A 67 -14.97 25.58 31.91
C ASN A 67 -14.13 24.73 30.92
N THR A 68 -13.11 25.33 30.33
CA THR A 68 -12.20 24.73 29.36
C THR A 68 -10.77 24.77 29.90
N ARG A 69 -10.01 23.69 29.67
CA ARG A 69 -8.60 23.57 30.05
C ARG A 69 -7.84 22.62 29.15
N TRP A 70 -6.50 22.71 29.15
CA TRP A 70 -5.62 21.72 28.56
C TRP A 70 -5.27 20.64 29.58
N ASN A 71 -5.59 19.38 29.30
CA ASN A 71 -5.20 18.24 30.13
C ASN A 71 -3.87 17.68 29.64
N THR A 72 -2.81 17.92 30.42
CA THR A 72 -1.45 17.48 30.05
C THR A 72 -1.23 15.98 30.16
N SER A 73 -2.03 15.26 30.98
CA SER A 73 -1.98 13.80 31.08
C SER A 73 -2.60 13.11 29.86
N LEU A 74 -3.61 13.73 29.25
CA LEU A 74 -4.35 13.18 28.13
C LEU A 74 -3.97 13.80 26.78
N GLY A 75 -3.24 14.94 26.80
CA GLY A 75 -2.87 15.67 25.60
C GLY A 75 -4.07 16.28 24.86
N VAL A 76 -5.12 16.67 25.57
CA VAL A 76 -6.37 17.19 24.97
C VAL A 76 -6.85 18.46 25.66
N ALA A 77 -7.51 19.33 24.90
CA ALA A 77 -8.38 20.34 25.47
C ALA A 77 -9.66 19.67 25.98
N GLU A 78 -10.07 19.96 27.20
CA GLU A 78 -11.28 19.41 27.80
C GLU A 78 -12.24 20.49 28.24
N LEU A 79 -13.54 20.19 28.12
CA LEU A 79 -14.66 21.05 28.49
C LEU A 79 -15.47 20.37 29.60
N TRP A 80 -15.87 21.11 30.64
CA TRP A 80 -16.84 20.61 31.62
C TRP A 80 -18.26 20.69 31.07
N THR A 81 -18.92 19.56 30.94
CA THR A 81 -20.29 19.46 30.39
C THR A 81 -21.39 19.72 31.43
N GLY A 82 -21.03 19.89 32.72
CA GLY A 82 -21.94 19.91 33.84
C GLY A 82 -21.97 18.62 34.64
N THR A 83 -21.56 17.53 34.03
CA THR A 83 -21.52 16.18 34.64
C THR A 83 -20.15 15.52 34.55
N ALA A 84 -19.39 15.84 33.50
CA ALA A 84 -18.08 15.25 33.24
C ALA A 84 -17.16 16.20 32.48
N TRP A 85 -15.85 15.98 32.59
CA TRP A 85 -14.86 16.57 31.70
C TRP A 85 -14.83 15.76 30.40
N ALA A 86 -15.27 16.36 29.30
CA ALA A 86 -15.23 15.78 27.97
C ALA A 86 -14.10 16.42 27.15
N ALA A 87 -13.40 15.62 26.34
CA ALA A 87 -12.41 16.15 25.41
C ALA A 87 -13.11 17.07 24.40
N TYR A 88 -12.68 18.34 24.34
CA TYR A 88 -13.11 19.30 23.34
C TYR A 88 -12.49 18.98 21.97
N TYR A 89 -11.27 18.46 22.00
CA TYR A 89 -10.59 17.88 20.86
C TYR A 89 -9.84 16.63 21.35
N ALA A 90 -10.31 15.48 20.96
CA ALA A 90 -9.55 14.26 21.12
C ALA A 90 -8.65 14.08 19.89
N PRO A 91 -7.33 13.87 20.05
CA PRO A 91 -6.49 13.55 18.92
C PRO A 91 -7.05 12.31 18.20
N VAL A 92 -7.12 12.40 16.89
CA VAL A 92 -7.51 11.23 16.08
C VAL A 92 -6.47 10.14 16.31
N PRO A 93 -6.86 8.96 16.82
CA PRO A 93 -5.88 7.92 17.14
C PRO A 93 -5.23 7.36 15.87
N ALA A 94 -3.96 7.01 15.96
CA ALA A 94 -3.27 6.26 14.91
C ALA A 94 -3.95 4.90 14.68
N PRO A 95 -3.80 4.29 13.50
CA PRO A 95 -4.26 2.93 13.28
C PRO A 95 -3.47 1.94 14.14
N SER A 96 -4.13 0.94 14.70
CA SER A 96 -3.50 -0.22 15.35
C SER A 96 -3.38 -1.43 14.40
N THR A 97 -4.19 -1.41 13.33
CA THR A 97 -4.16 -2.41 12.26
C THR A 97 -4.34 -1.74 10.91
N ILE A 98 -3.75 -2.34 9.89
CA ILE A 98 -3.86 -1.91 8.49
C ILE A 98 -4.21 -3.09 7.60
N GLU A 99 -4.80 -2.81 6.44
CA GLU A 99 -4.84 -3.73 5.32
C GLU A 99 -3.62 -3.50 4.44
N TYR A 100 -3.08 -4.57 3.87
CA TYR A 100 -2.05 -4.44 2.84
C TYR A 100 -2.28 -5.37 1.66
N LEU A 101 -1.77 -4.95 0.51
CA LEU A 101 -1.49 -5.78 -0.65
C LEU A 101 0.00 -5.61 -0.99
N ILE A 102 0.73 -6.72 -1.07
CA ILE A 102 2.12 -6.77 -1.51
C ILE A 102 2.18 -7.64 -2.75
N VAL A 103 2.59 -7.07 -3.86
CA VAL A 103 2.84 -7.80 -5.11
C VAL A 103 4.30 -7.60 -5.48
N ALA A 104 5.03 -8.69 -5.64
CA ALA A 104 6.44 -8.68 -6.05
C ALA A 104 6.58 -8.45 -7.56
N GLY A 105 7.80 -8.22 -8.04
CA GLY A 105 8.08 -8.12 -9.47
C GLY A 105 7.86 -9.46 -10.19
N GLY A 106 7.30 -9.44 -11.40
CA GLY A 106 7.15 -10.61 -12.26
C GLY A 106 8.46 -11.03 -12.90
N GLY A 107 8.60 -12.31 -13.22
CA GLY A 107 9.75 -12.88 -13.96
C GLY A 107 9.72 -12.55 -15.44
N GLY A 108 10.87 -12.48 -16.10
CA GLY A 108 10.96 -12.31 -17.55
C GLY A 108 10.71 -13.63 -18.31
N GLY A 109 10.16 -13.51 -19.51
CA GLY A 109 10.08 -14.61 -20.46
C GLY A 109 11.45 -14.96 -21.04
N ALA A 110 11.67 -16.19 -21.42
CA ALA A 110 12.97 -16.64 -21.90
C ALA A 110 13.14 -16.46 -23.43
N ALA A 111 14.37 -16.57 -23.89
CA ALA A 111 14.71 -16.46 -25.30
C ALA A 111 14.25 -17.66 -26.12
N GLY A 112 14.17 -17.51 -27.44
CA GLY A 112 13.76 -18.54 -28.40
C GLY A 112 12.32 -19.00 -28.19
N ASN A 113 12.08 -20.31 -28.31
CA ASN A 113 10.76 -20.92 -28.06
C ASN A 113 10.55 -21.18 -26.57
N GLY A 114 10.96 -20.21 -25.74
CA GLY A 114 10.98 -20.30 -24.28
C GLY A 114 9.63 -20.11 -23.64
N GLY A 115 9.57 -20.46 -22.37
CA GLY A 115 8.39 -20.28 -21.53
C GLY A 115 8.15 -18.81 -21.17
N GLY A 116 6.91 -18.50 -20.81
CA GLY A 116 6.53 -17.20 -20.22
C GLY A 116 7.02 -17.08 -18.78
N GLY A 117 7.30 -15.87 -18.33
CA GLY A 117 7.66 -15.57 -16.95
C GLY A 117 6.47 -15.71 -16.00
N GLY A 118 6.72 -16.20 -14.78
CA GLY A 118 5.74 -16.28 -13.72
C GLY A 118 5.47 -14.91 -13.11
N ALA A 119 4.31 -14.71 -12.53
CA ALA A 119 3.98 -13.52 -11.77
C ALA A 119 4.78 -13.45 -10.46
N GLY A 120 4.99 -12.25 -9.95
CA GLY A 120 5.42 -12.01 -8.59
C GLY A 120 4.41 -12.53 -7.59
N GLY A 121 4.87 -12.89 -6.38
CA GLY A 121 4.02 -13.33 -5.30
C GLY A 121 2.99 -12.28 -4.93
N TYR A 122 1.79 -12.69 -4.61
CA TYR A 122 0.66 -11.88 -4.17
C TYR A 122 0.35 -12.20 -2.71
N LEU A 123 0.47 -11.20 -1.83
CA LEU A 123 0.11 -11.32 -0.42
C LEU A 123 -0.88 -10.24 -0.04
N TYR A 124 -1.97 -10.66 0.61
CA TYR A 124 -3.00 -9.76 1.14
C TYR A 124 -3.28 -10.09 2.61
N SER A 125 -3.47 -9.06 3.41
CA SER A 125 -4.00 -9.19 4.78
C SER A 125 -4.93 -8.02 5.07
N SER A 126 -6.03 -8.31 5.76
CA SER A 126 -6.99 -7.31 6.24
C SER A 126 -6.70 -6.79 7.66
N SER A 127 -5.71 -7.35 8.37
CA SER A 127 -5.46 -7.04 9.78
C SER A 127 -3.99 -7.22 10.18
N TYR A 128 -3.10 -6.46 9.55
CA TYR A 128 -1.70 -6.41 9.97
C TYR A 128 -1.53 -5.42 11.11
N VAL A 129 -1.00 -5.89 12.26
CA VAL A 129 -0.82 -5.07 13.46
C VAL A 129 0.32 -4.07 13.25
N VAL A 130 0.07 -2.82 13.59
CA VAL A 130 1.07 -1.74 13.54
C VAL A 130 1.12 -1.00 14.87
N SER A 131 2.28 -0.39 15.16
CA SER A 131 2.52 0.38 16.37
C SER A 131 2.89 1.82 16.03
N THR A 132 2.46 2.75 16.86
CA THR A 132 2.79 4.18 16.74
C THR A 132 4.29 4.41 16.89
N GLY A 133 4.85 5.31 16.11
CA GLY A 133 6.27 5.67 16.15
C GLY A 133 7.21 4.66 15.49
N VAL A 134 6.70 3.53 15.00
CA VAL A 134 7.50 2.53 14.27
C VAL A 134 7.48 2.81 12.78
N ALA A 135 8.65 2.86 12.15
CA ALA A 135 8.80 2.98 10.71
C ALA A 135 8.75 1.59 10.05
N TYR A 136 7.78 1.38 9.18
CA TYR A 136 7.62 0.16 8.37
C TYR A 136 8.30 0.37 7.03
N ALA A 137 9.43 -0.30 6.83
CA ALA A 137 10.16 -0.25 5.56
C ALA A 137 9.36 -0.94 4.44
N ILE A 138 9.31 -0.30 3.28
CA ILE A 138 8.63 -0.77 2.08
C ILE A 138 9.68 -1.02 1.00
N VAL A 139 9.66 -2.20 0.41
CA VAL A 139 10.42 -2.54 -0.79
C VAL A 139 9.44 -2.89 -1.90
N VAL A 140 9.65 -2.33 -3.07
CA VAL A 140 8.87 -2.68 -4.28
C VAL A 140 9.81 -3.36 -5.27
N GLY A 141 9.50 -4.60 -5.61
CA GLY A 141 10.32 -5.41 -6.50
C GLY A 141 10.24 -4.96 -7.95
N SER A 142 11.37 -4.94 -8.64
CA SER A 142 11.44 -4.73 -10.08
C SER A 142 11.05 -5.99 -10.84
N GLY A 143 10.49 -5.83 -12.03
CA GLY A 143 10.33 -6.94 -12.97
C GLY A 143 11.67 -7.47 -13.46
N GLY A 144 11.73 -8.76 -13.72
CA GLY A 144 12.89 -9.42 -14.30
C GLY A 144 13.07 -9.06 -15.78
N ALA A 145 14.32 -8.81 -16.18
CA ALA A 145 14.68 -8.80 -17.60
C ALA A 145 14.44 -10.19 -18.22
N ALA A 146 14.60 -10.33 -19.54
CA ALA A 146 14.51 -11.62 -20.20
C ALA A 146 15.35 -12.68 -19.48
N ALA A 147 14.79 -13.86 -19.24
CA ALA A 147 15.40 -14.98 -18.53
C ALA A 147 15.95 -14.64 -17.13
N THR A 148 15.32 -13.71 -16.44
CA THR A 148 15.71 -13.30 -15.09
C THR A 148 14.47 -13.27 -14.19
N ASN A 149 14.61 -13.70 -12.93
CA ASN A 149 13.55 -13.59 -11.94
C ASN A 149 13.20 -12.13 -11.65
N GLY A 150 11.96 -11.88 -11.30
CA GLY A 150 11.58 -10.64 -10.61
C GLY A 150 12.21 -10.55 -9.23
N THR A 151 12.22 -9.36 -8.64
CA THR A 151 12.71 -9.16 -7.27
C THR A 151 11.56 -9.08 -6.27
N ASN A 152 11.88 -9.32 -5.00
CA ASN A 152 10.90 -9.34 -3.91
C ASN A 152 10.32 -7.96 -3.61
N SER A 153 9.06 -7.93 -3.15
CA SER A 153 8.46 -6.78 -2.48
C SER A 153 8.22 -7.10 -1.00
N SER A 154 8.24 -6.09 -0.14
CA SER A 154 8.00 -6.33 1.29
C SER A 154 7.39 -5.13 2.03
N ILE A 155 6.74 -5.46 3.15
CA ILE A 155 6.47 -4.52 4.27
C ILE A 155 7.17 -5.11 5.48
N SER A 156 8.26 -4.45 5.94
CA SER A 156 9.12 -4.94 7.02
C SER A 156 9.55 -6.41 6.80
N THR A 157 9.08 -7.35 7.61
CA THR A 157 9.42 -8.78 7.55
C THR A 157 8.49 -9.61 6.66
N VAL A 158 7.38 -9.04 6.18
CA VAL A 158 6.45 -9.72 5.28
C VAL A 158 6.94 -9.59 3.85
N VAL A 159 7.31 -10.71 3.21
CA VAL A 159 7.98 -10.73 1.92
C VAL A 159 7.14 -11.49 0.88
N ALA A 160 6.78 -10.82 -0.19
CA ALA A 160 6.30 -11.43 -1.43
C ALA A 160 7.51 -11.73 -2.33
N ILE A 161 7.59 -12.97 -2.84
CA ILE A 161 8.74 -13.47 -3.60
C ILE A 161 8.59 -13.09 -5.08
N GLY A 162 9.67 -12.67 -5.73
CA GLY A 162 9.71 -12.37 -7.15
C GLY A 162 9.30 -13.55 -8.03
N GLY A 163 8.70 -13.29 -9.18
CA GLY A 163 8.25 -14.31 -10.14
C GLY A 163 9.43 -15.04 -10.78
N GLY A 164 9.26 -16.33 -11.06
CA GLY A 164 10.25 -17.16 -11.76
C GLY A 164 10.34 -16.81 -13.25
N TYR A 165 11.54 -16.78 -13.84
CA TYR A 165 11.70 -16.60 -15.29
C TYR A 165 11.29 -17.86 -16.08
N GLY A 166 10.91 -17.67 -17.30
CA GLY A 166 10.58 -18.76 -18.22
C GLY A 166 11.81 -19.56 -18.63
N GLY A 167 11.66 -20.87 -18.83
CA GLY A 167 12.74 -21.77 -19.33
C GLY A 167 13.19 -21.40 -20.75
N ALA A 168 14.52 -21.33 -20.96
CA ALA A 168 15.09 -20.97 -22.24
C ALA A 168 14.82 -22.05 -23.32
N GLY A 169 14.61 -21.62 -24.56
CA GLY A 169 14.40 -22.56 -25.72
C GLY A 169 15.50 -23.62 -25.84
N GLY A 170 15.12 -24.83 -26.24
CA GLY A 170 16.06 -25.96 -26.34
C GLY A 170 16.12 -26.85 -25.09
N GLY A 171 15.18 -26.79 -24.19
CA GLY A 171 15.04 -27.71 -23.06
C GLY A 171 15.28 -27.09 -21.68
N GLY A 172 14.97 -25.80 -21.50
CA GLY A 172 15.04 -25.15 -20.19
C GLY A 172 13.75 -25.36 -19.37
N SER A 173 13.88 -25.75 -18.08
CA SER A 173 12.80 -25.73 -17.12
C SER A 173 12.47 -24.29 -16.73
N GLY A 174 11.21 -24.01 -16.42
CA GLY A 174 10.83 -22.75 -15.78
C GLY A 174 11.43 -22.63 -14.38
N ASN A 175 11.78 -21.41 -13.96
CA ASN A 175 12.33 -21.19 -12.64
C ASN A 175 11.22 -21.04 -11.60
N THR A 176 11.58 -21.38 -10.34
CA THR A 176 10.70 -21.18 -9.18
C THR A 176 10.59 -19.69 -8.84
N GLY A 177 9.49 -19.30 -8.23
CA GLY A 177 9.27 -17.92 -7.79
C GLY A 177 8.02 -17.75 -6.94
N GLY A 178 7.54 -16.53 -6.76
CA GLY A 178 6.20 -16.27 -6.22
C GLY A 178 5.17 -17.08 -7.01
N SER A 179 5.12 -16.90 -8.34
CA SER A 179 4.61 -17.88 -9.30
C SER A 179 5.76 -18.39 -10.17
N GLY A 180 5.71 -19.63 -10.58
CA GLY A 180 6.76 -20.26 -11.40
C GLY A 180 6.69 -19.84 -12.86
N GLY A 181 7.85 -19.77 -13.53
CA GLY A 181 7.94 -19.58 -14.98
C GLY A 181 7.49 -20.82 -15.75
N GLY A 182 6.98 -20.66 -16.98
CA GLY A 182 6.71 -21.77 -17.90
C GLY A 182 8.00 -22.43 -18.39
N SER A 183 7.99 -23.74 -18.69
CA SER A 183 9.14 -24.38 -19.30
C SER A 183 9.20 -24.13 -20.80
N SER A 184 10.37 -24.33 -21.40
CA SER A 184 10.49 -24.43 -22.85
C SER A 184 10.12 -25.82 -23.32
N ALA A 185 9.98 -25.98 -24.62
CA ALA A 185 9.98 -27.29 -25.27
C ALA A 185 11.40 -27.85 -25.30
N GLY A 186 11.58 -29.09 -24.86
CA GLY A 186 12.82 -29.85 -25.00
C GLY A 186 12.82 -30.71 -26.29
N TYR A 187 14.01 -31.08 -26.77
CA TYR A 187 14.14 -31.86 -28.00
C TYR A 187 13.52 -33.27 -27.93
N SER A 188 13.32 -33.83 -26.77
CA SER A 188 12.75 -35.19 -26.61
C SER A 188 12.03 -35.41 -25.26
N THR A 189 11.90 -34.40 -24.43
CA THR A 189 11.34 -34.49 -23.07
C THR A 189 10.36 -33.36 -22.79
N THR A 190 9.24 -33.71 -22.17
CA THR A 190 8.31 -32.77 -21.58
C THR A 190 8.92 -32.26 -20.29
N LEU A 191 9.14 -30.95 -20.19
CA LEU A 191 9.72 -30.30 -19.02
C LEU A 191 8.64 -29.60 -18.23
N ALA A 192 8.65 -29.79 -16.92
CA ALA A 192 7.72 -29.10 -16.04
C ALA A 192 8.03 -27.60 -15.96
N GLY A 193 7.00 -26.79 -15.81
CA GLY A 193 7.14 -25.40 -15.40
C GLY A 193 7.71 -25.27 -13.99
N GLY A 194 8.23 -24.11 -13.66
CA GLY A 194 8.73 -23.78 -12.32
C GLY A 194 7.62 -23.87 -11.27
N LEU A 195 8.00 -24.15 -10.03
CA LEU A 195 7.06 -24.18 -8.92
C LEU A 195 6.76 -22.76 -8.43
N GLY A 196 5.49 -22.53 -8.10
CA GLY A 196 5.06 -21.34 -7.35
C GLY A 196 5.24 -21.54 -5.86
N THR A 197 5.43 -20.44 -5.13
CA THR A 197 5.47 -20.44 -3.67
C THR A 197 4.05 -20.60 -3.12
N ALA A 198 3.83 -21.58 -2.29
CA ALA A 198 2.53 -21.83 -1.64
C ALA A 198 2.00 -20.57 -0.94
N GLY A 199 0.73 -20.22 -1.16
CA GLY A 199 0.09 -19.03 -0.61
C GLY A 199 0.46 -17.70 -1.29
N GLN A 200 1.34 -17.70 -2.30
CA GLN A 200 1.74 -16.51 -3.03
C GLN A 200 1.47 -16.58 -4.54
N GLY A 201 1.45 -17.79 -5.13
CA GLY A 201 1.21 -17.96 -6.55
C GLY A 201 1.16 -19.42 -6.98
N SER A 202 1.07 -19.65 -8.28
CA SER A 202 0.87 -20.95 -8.89
C SER A 202 2.04 -21.37 -9.76
N ASN A 203 2.07 -22.68 -10.12
CA ASN A 203 3.11 -23.24 -10.97
C ASN A 203 3.02 -22.72 -12.42
N GLY A 204 4.14 -22.68 -13.09
CA GLY A 204 4.21 -22.48 -14.53
C GLY A 204 3.71 -23.70 -15.32
N GLY A 205 3.33 -23.46 -16.56
CA GLY A 205 2.89 -24.47 -17.49
C GLY A 205 4.05 -25.23 -18.15
N THR A 206 3.72 -26.36 -18.70
CA THR A 206 4.64 -27.27 -19.39
C THR A 206 4.83 -26.84 -20.84
N GLY A 207 6.07 -26.81 -21.34
CA GLY A 207 6.35 -26.71 -22.77
C GLY A 207 6.24 -28.09 -23.45
N THR A 208 5.84 -28.10 -24.70
CA THR A 208 5.69 -29.36 -25.49
C THR A 208 6.48 -29.31 -26.75
N THR A 209 6.94 -30.52 -27.16
CA THR A 209 7.61 -30.76 -28.42
C THR A 209 6.81 -31.75 -29.25
N GLY A 210 6.43 -31.37 -30.45
CA GLY A 210 5.96 -32.31 -31.46
C GLY A 210 7.12 -32.76 -32.31
N VAL A 211 7.51 -34.04 -32.20
CA VAL A 211 8.56 -34.64 -33.03
C VAL A 211 7.95 -35.77 -33.86
N SER A 212 8.04 -35.64 -35.16
CA SER A 212 7.80 -36.75 -36.10
C SER A 212 8.91 -36.69 -37.14
N SER A 213 9.23 -37.84 -37.76
CA SER A 213 10.39 -38.03 -38.67
C SER A 213 10.61 -36.81 -39.59
N GLY A 214 11.61 -35.98 -39.25
CA GLY A 214 12.04 -34.82 -40.03
C GLY A 214 11.33 -33.50 -39.70
N CYS A 215 10.37 -33.45 -38.77
CA CYS A 215 9.68 -32.21 -38.34
C CYS A 215 9.74 -32.10 -36.85
N ALA A 216 10.17 -30.95 -36.37
CA ALA A 216 10.13 -30.59 -34.94
C ALA A 216 9.46 -29.21 -34.78
N ASN A 217 8.47 -29.14 -33.95
CA ASN A 217 7.78 -27.90 -33.55
C ASN A 217 7.87 -27.75 -32.05
N TYR A 218 8.06 -26.51 -31.59
CA TYR A 218 8.31 -26.20 -30.19
C TYR A 218 7.29 -25.20 -29.68
N ALA A 219 6.69 -25.47 -28.51
CA ALA A 219 5.76 -24.60 -27.83
C ALA A 219 6.15 -24.45 -26.37
N GLY A 220 6.48 -23.25 -25.94
CA GLY A 220 6.74 -22.91 -24.55
C GLY A 220 5.47 -22.92 -23.69
N GLY A 221 5.59 -23.33 -22.44
CA GLY A 221 4.52 -23.22 -21.44
C GLY A 221 4.31 -21.78 -20.99
N GLY A 222 3.11 -21.41 -20.54
CA GLY A 222 2.82 -20.13 -19.92
C GLY A 222 3.37 -20.05 -18.49
N GLY A 223 3.74 -18.86 -18.00
CA GLY A 223 4.08 -18.63 -16.60
C GLY A 223 2.85 -18.74 -15.70
N GLY A 224 3.04 -19.12 -14.43
CA GLY A 224 1.99 -19.15 -13.42
C GLY A 224 1.54 -17.74 -13.03
N GLY A 225 0.30 -17.59 -12.59
CA GLY A 225 -0.25 -16.39 -12.01
C GLY A 225 -0.66 -16.61 -10.55
N ALA A 226 -1.03 -15.54 -9.85
CA ALA A 226 -1.51 -15.68 -8.46
C ALA A 226 -2.86 -16.42 -8.39
N GLY A 227 -3.71 -16.29 -9.40
CA GLY A 227 -5.03 -16.91 -9.45
C GLY A 227 -5.09 -18.24 -10.19
N GLY A 228 -4.02 -18.69 -10.87
CA GLY A 228 -4.03 -19.94 -11.61
C GLY A 228 -2.70 -20.34 -12.21
N ILE A 229 -2.58 -21.63 -12.52
CA ILE A 229 -1.41 -22.21 -13.15
C ILE A 229 -1.26 -21.73 -14.61
N GLY A 230 -0.01 -21.72 -15.09
CA GLY A 230 0.27 -21.46 -16.49
C GLY A 230 -0.23 -22.59 -17.41
N GLY A 231 -0.68 -22.21 -18.60
CA GLY A 231 -1.15 -23.14 -19.60
C GLY A 231 -0.01 -23.99 -20.20
N THR A 232 -0.33 -25.21 -20.58
CA THR A 232 0.59 -26.10 -21.35
C THR A 232 0.66 -25.62 -22.78
N GLY A 233 1.85 -25.60 -23.37
CA GLY A 233 2.03 -25.40 -24.79
C GLY A 233 1.49 -26.63 -25.60
N TYR A 234 1.06 -26.39 -26.81
CA TYR A 234 0.63 -27.43 -27.75
C TYR A 234 1.48 -27.39 -29.00
N SER A 235 1.93 -28.56 -29.45
CA SER A 235 2.75 -28.71 -30.66
C SER A 235 2.27 -29.89 -31.47
N ASP A 236 1.93 -29.64 -32.76
CA ASP A 236 1.59 -30.67 -33.75
C ASP A 236 2.83 -30.97 -34.59
N PRO A 237 3.34 -32.20 -34.54
CA PRO A 237 4.56 -32.57 -35.23
C PRO A 237 4.45 -32.52 -36.77
N CYS A 238 3.27 -32.67 -37.35
CA CYS A 238 3.10 -32.83 -38.80
C CYS A 238 2.49 -31.59 -39.49
N ASN A 239 1.80 -30.72 -38.78
CA ASN A 239 1.06 -29.57 -39.33
C ASN A 239 1.79 -28.23 -39.26
N SER A 240 3.05 -28.20 -38.90
CA SER A 240 3.83 -26.95 -38.74
C SER A 240 3.18 -25.93 -37.83
N THR A 241 2.36 -26.37 -36.87
CA THR A 241 1.64 -25.52 -35.95
C THR A 241 2.09 -25.77 -34.51
N ALA A 242 2.44 -24.69 -33.78
CA ALA A 242 2.74 -24.78 -32.36
C ALA A 242 2.12 -23.55 -31.65
N TYR A 243 1.42 -23.78 -30.55
CA TYR A 243 0.79 -22.73 -29.75
C TYR A 243 1.42 -22.72 -28.39
N GLY A 244 1.99 -21.57 -27.99
CA GLY A 244 2.47 -21.37 -26.62
C GLY A 244 1.32 -21.52 -25.62
N GLY A 245 1.62 -21.96 -24.40
CA GLY A 245 0.67 -22.01 -23.29
C GLY A 245 0.27 -20.61 -22.84
N ALA A 246 -1.00 -20.40 -22.56
CA ALA A 246 -1.47 -19.13 -22.02
C ALA A 246 -0.88 -18.86 -20.63
N GLY A 247 -0.66 -17.60 -20.28
CA GLY A 247 -0.28 -17.21 -18.93
C GLY A 247 -1.37 -17.49 -17.90
N GLY A 248 -0.99 -17.88 -16.69
CA GLY A 248 -1.90 -18.07 -15.57
C GLY A 248 -2.62 -16.76 -15.19
N ILE A 249 -3.87 -16.88 -14.78
CA ILE A 249 -4.68 -15.71 -14.41
C ILE A 249 -4.13 -15.03 -13.14
N GLY A 250 -4.32 -13.71 -13.05
CA GLY A 250 -4.04 -12.92 -11.85
C GLY A 250 -5.18 -12.96 -10.84
N THR A 251 -5.00 -12.26 -9.75
CA THR A 251 -5.99 -12.11 -8.68
C THR A 251 -6.46 -10.65 -8.60
N ALA A 252 -7.78 -10.44 -8.55
CA ALA A 252 -8.36 -9.11 -8.41
C ALA A 252 -8.33 -8.65 -6.94
N SER A 253 -8.14 -7.35 -6.73
CA SER A 253 -8.23 -6.70 -5.42
C SER A 253 -8.90 -5.34 -5.53
N THR A 254 -9.65 -4.96 -4.50
CA THR A 254 -10.31 -3.66 -4.38
C THR A 254 -9.60 -2.72 -3.40
N ILE A 255 -8.42 -3.09 -2.94
CA ILE A 255 -7.68 -2.33 -1.91
C ILE A 255 -7.32 -0.91 -2.37
N SER A 256 -7.17 -0.68 -3.66
CA SER A 256 -6.89 0.63 -4.25
C SER A 256 -8.13 1.54 -4.37
N GLY A 257 -9.31 1.05 -3.99
CA GLY A 257 -10.60 1.75 -4.17
C GLY A 257 -11.37 1.33 -5.43
N ALA A 258 -10.72 0.65 -6.38
CA ALA A 258 -11.32 0.07 -7.58
C ALA A 258 -10.85 -1.37 -7.75
N SER A 259 -11.62 -2.21 -8.47
CA SER A 259 -11.20 -3.58 -8.77
C SER A 259 -10.07 -3.56 -9.79
N VAL A 260 -8.88 -3.98 -9.38
CA VAL A 260 -7.68 -4.09 -10.22
C VAL A 260 -7.15 -5.52 -10.10
N THR A 261 -6.78 -6.10 -11.25
CA THR A 261 -6.15 -7.43 -11.29
C THR A 261 -4.62 -7.29 -11.21
N TYR A 262 -3.98 -8.15 -10.41
CA TYR A 262 -2.53 -8.19 -10.19
C TYR A 262 -1.98 -9.59 -10.41
N ALA A 263 -0.67 -9.70 -10.60
CA ALA A 263 0.10 -10.93 -10.58
C ALA A 263 -0.40 -11.99 -11.57
N ALA A 264 -0.50 -11.66 -12.86
CA ALA A 264 -0.78 -12.62 -13.93
C ALA A 264 0.50 -13.12 -14.60
N GLY A 265 0.51 -14.37 -15.05
CA GLY A 265 1.65 -14.96 -15.76
C GLY A 265 1.77 -14.50 -17.21
N GLY A 266 2.97 -14.58 -17.78
CA GLY A 266 3.21 -14.36 -19.21
C GLY A 266 2.87 -15.57 -20.08
N GLY A 267 2.45 -15.36 -21.32
CA GLY A 267 2.23 -16.43 -22.31
C GLY A 267 3.55 -17.06 -22.79
N GLY A 268 3.54 -18.34 -23.10
CA GLY A 268 4.68 -19.06 -23.69
C GLY A 268 4.92 -18.68 -25.17
N ALA A 269 6.14 -18.85 -25.66
CA ALA A 269 6.47 -18.62 -27.05
C ALA A 269 5.94 -19.75 -27.94
N SER A 270 5.62 -19.43 -29.21
CA SER A 270 5.23 -20.39 -30.24
C SER A 270 6.22 -20.41 -31.40
N GLU A 271 6.41 -21.58 -32.01
CA GLU A 271 7.17 -21.73 -33.24
C GLU A 271 6.21 -21.98 -34.43
N ARG A 272 6.63 -21.60 -35.65
CA ARG A 272 5.96 -21.81 -36.91
C ARG A 272 4.44 -21.55 -36.92
N ASN A 273 4.01 -20.53 -37.61
CA ASN A 273 2.60 -20.15 -37.87
C ASN A 273 1.63 -20.15 -36.68
N GLY A 274 2.15 -20.33 -35.43
CA GLY A 274 1.35 -20.29 -34.23
C GLY A 274 0.95 -18.87 -33.84
N SER A 275 -0.27 -18.73 -33.32
CA SER A 275 -0.69 -17.47 -32.69
C SER A 275 0.11 -17.21 -31.42
N GLN A 276 0.33 -15.93 -31.10
CA GLN A 276 0.90 -15.54 -29.83
C GLN A 276 0.05 -16.06 -28.68
N ALA A 277 0.68 -16.72 -27.70
CA ALA A 277 -0.02 -17.11 -26.51
C ALA A 277 -0.37 -15.88 -25.68
N ALA A 278 -1.62 -15.76 -25.28
CA ALA A 278 -2.06 -14.63 -24.45
C ALA A 278 -1.40 -14.67 -23.07
N GLY A 279 -0.99 -13.51 -22.58
CA GLY A 279 -0.67 -13.31 -21.18
C GLY A 279 -1.93 -13.43 -20.32
N GLY A 280 -1.77 -13.86 -19.08
CA GLY A 280 -2.88 -14.03 -18.14
C GLY A 280 -3.63 -12.73 -17.89
N SER A 281 -4.95 -12.80 -17.77
CA SER A 281 -5.84 -11.67 -17.41
C SER A 281 -5.61 -10.38 -18.23
N SER A 282 -5.06 -10.47 -19.43
CA SER A 282 -4.70 -9.32 -20.28
C SER A 282 -3.68 -8.35 -19.67
N ILE A 283 -3.04 -8.68 -18.56
CA ILE A 283 -1.98 -7.89 -17.90
C ILE A 283 -0.61 -8.61 -17.91
N GLY A 284 -0.59 -9.92 -18.11
CA GLY A 284 0.63 -10.67 -18.42
C GLY A 284 1.12 -10.35 -19.83
N GLY A 285 2.43 -10.45 -20.09
CA GLY A 285 3.00 -10.28 -21.41
C GLY A 285 2.58 -11.41 -22.36
N ASN A 286 2.22 -11.09 -23.60
CA ASN A 286 1.94 -12.10 -24.62
C ASN A 286 3.24 -12.78 -25.09
N GLY A 287 3.18 -14.08 -25.35
CA GLY A 287 4.30 -14.83 -25.92
C GLY A 287 4.63 -14.39 -27.32
N GLY A 288 5.91 -14.43 -27.70
CA GLY A 288 6.33 -14.17 -29.08
C GLY A 288 6.09 -15.35 -30.01
N SER A 289 6.15 -15.12 -31.32
CA SER A 289 6.04 -16.14 -32.37
C SER A 289 7.27 -16.16 -33.26
N SER A 290 7.50 -17.29 -33.97
CA SER A 290 8.64 -17.46 -34.89
C SER A 290 8.64 -16.52 -36.10
N ASN A 291 7.52 -15.86 -36.38
CA ASN A 291 7.41 -14.85 -37.43
C ASN A 291 8.14 -13.52 -37.09
N GLY A 292 9.02 -13.55 -36.10
CA GLY A 292 9.84 -12.39 -35.68
C GLY A 292 9.28 -11.57 -34.55
N SER A 293 8.07 -11.88 -34.05
CA SER A 293 7.47 -11.13 -32.92
C SER A 293 8.14 -11.53 -31.62
N ALA A 294 8.72 -10.56 -30.93
CA ALA A 294 9.18 -10.73 -29.54
C ALA A 294 7.98 -10.88 -28.58
N GLY A 295 8.22 -11.50 -27.44
CA GLY A 295 7.26 -11.47 -26.35
C GLY A 295 7.10 -10.05 -25.81
N THR A 296 5.91 -9.72 -25.29
CA THR A 296 5.65 -8.41 -24.71
C THR A 296 5.92 -8.38 -23.22
N ALA A 297 6.12 -7.17 -22.68
CA ALA A 297 6.24 -6.99 -21.26
C ALA A 297 4.91 -7.21 -20.53
N GLY A 298 4.98 -7.58 -19.25
CA GLY A 298 3.84 -7.47 -18.34
C GLY A 298 3.47 -6.00 -18.08
N VAL A 299 2.22 -5.74 -17.67
CA VAL A 299 1.75 -4.40 -17.33
C VAL A 299 2.44 -3.91 -16.05
N VAL A 300 3.05 -2.75 -16.10
CA VAL A 300 3.80 -2.16 -14.98
C VAL A 300 2.96 -2.02 -13.71
N ASN A 301 3.60 -2.15 -12.54
CA ASN A 301 2.96 -2.06 -11.22
C ASN A 301 1.85 -3.11 -10.98
N THR A 302 1.91 -4.22 -11.67
CA THR A 302 1.00 -5.36 -11.46
C THR A 302 1.72 -6.62 -11.02
N GLY A 303 3.05 -6.65 -11.07
CA GLY A 303 3.84 -7.85 -10.80
C GLY A 303 3.65 -8.98 -11.81
N SER A 304 3.16 -8.66 -13.01
CA SER A 304 2.86 -9.68 -14.03
C SER A 304 4.11 -10.17 -14.75
N GLY A 305 4.10 -11.43 -15.16
CA GLY A 305 5.20 -12.05 -15.90
C GLY A 305 5.29 -11.58 -17.35
N GLY A 306 6.50 -11.56 -17.92
CA GLY A 306 6.78 -11.27 -19.32
C GLY A 306 6.50 -12.46 -20.24
N GLY A 307 6.10 -12.19 -21.48
CA GLY A 307 5.87 -13.21 -22.50
C GLY A 307 7.15 -13.93 -22.92
N GLY A 308 7.08 -15.21 -23.20
CA GLY A 308 8.18 -15.98 -23.82
C GLY A 308 8.71 -15.27 -25.07
N ARG A 309 9.96 -15.45 -25.42
CA ARG A 309 10.70 -14.73 -26.46
C ARG A 309 11.06 -13.30 -26.05
N ASN A 310 11.73 -13.21 -24.89
CA ASN A 310 12.36 -12.00 -24.30
C ASN A 310 11.41 -10.92 -23.74
N GLY A 311 10.14 -11.21 -23.49
CA GLY A 311 9.29 -10.27 -22.76
C GLY A 311 9.80 -10.02 -21.35
N THR A 312 9.81 -8.77 -20.89
CA THR A 312 10.23 -8.42 -19.52
C THR A 312 9.08 -8.56 -18.54
N GLY A 313 9.37 -8.98 -17.32
CA GLY A 313 8.41 -8.94 -16.23
C GLY A 313 8.08 -7.51 -15.81
N ALA A 314 6.96 -7.32 -15.16
CA ALA A 314 6.51 -6.02 -14.65
C ALA A 314 6.98 -5.79 -13.21
N SER A 315 7.16 -4.52 -12.84
CA SER A 315 7.35 -4.14 -11.43
C SER A 315 6.18 -4.55 -10.56
N GLY A 316 6.45 -4.82 -9.30
CA GLY A 316 5.46 -5.02 -8.25
C GLY A 316 4.81 -3.73 -7.77
N ILE A 317 4.05 -3.84 -6.70
CA ILE A 317 3.37 -2.73 -6.04
C ILE A 317 3.15 -3.09 -4.57
N VAL A 318 3.14 -2.08 -3.69
CA VAL A 318 2.71 -2.23 -2.30
C VAL A 318 1.62 -1.21 -2.01
N ILE A 319 0.48 -1.68 -1.52
CA ILE A 319 -0.66 -0.82 -1.16
C ILE A 319 -0.99 -1.05 0.30
N ILE A 320 -1.09 0.03 1.06
CA ILE A 320 -1.50 0.03 2.47
C ILE A 320 -2.77 0.85 2.59
N ARG A 321 -3.78 0.30 3.27
CA ARG A 321 -5.06 0.95 3.48
C ARG A 321 -5.54 0.79 4.92
N TYR A 322 -6.16 1.83 5.47
CA TYR A 322 -6.84 1.79 6.77
C TYR A 322 -7.94 2.85 6.84
N SER A 323 -8.86 2.75 7.82
CA SER A 323 -10.00 3.68 7.98
C SER A 323 -9.53 5.13 8.09
N ASP A 324 -10.20 6.05 7.39
CA ASP A 324 -9.96 7.49 7.45
C ASP A 324 -10.37 8.12 8.78
N SER A 325 -11.11 7.39 9.63
CA SER A 325 -11.36 7.75 11.04
C SER A 325 -10.09 7.71 11.91
N LYS A 326 -8.98 7.17 11.40
CA LYS A 326 -7.67 7.16 12.03
C LYS A 326 -6.80 8.29 11.51
N ALA A 327 -5.80 8.70 12.30
CA ALA A 327 -4.86 9.73 11.89
C ALA A 327 -4.10 9.32 10.61
N ALA A 328 -3.71 10.31 9.82
CA ALA A 328 -2.76 10.07 8.73
C ALA A 328 -1.42 9.57 9.30
N ALA A 329 -0.65 8.85 8.47
CA ALA A 329 0.72 8.50 8.83
C ALA A 329 1.53 9.77 9.15
N VAL A 330 2.37 9.69 10.19
CA VAL A 330 3.22 10.80 10.65
C VAL A 330 4.31 11.11 9.62
N SER A 331 4.80 10.06 8.95
CA SER A 331 5.81 10.18 7.90
C SER A 331 5.59 9.14 6.82
N ALA A 332 5.80 9.54 5.57
CA ALA A 332 5.84 8.66 4.40
C ALA A 332 7.02 9.07 3.52
N THR A 333 7.90 8.13 3.21
CA THR A 333 9.02 8.32 2.27
C THR A 333 8.84 7.51 1.00
N GLY A 334 9.60 7.77 -0.07
CA GLY A 334 9.46 7.07 -1.35
C GLY A 334 8.31 7.58 -2.21
N SER A 335 7.73 8.74 -1.86
CA SER A 335 6.68 9.43 -2.64
C SER A 335 5.48 8.54 -3.01
N PRO A 336 4.84 7.84 -2.05
CA PRO A 336 3.65 7.08 -2.36
C PRO A 336 2.51 7.99 -2.83
N THR A 337 1.69 7.49 -3.73
CA THR A 337 0.41 8.14 -4.01
C THR A 337 -0.50 7.96 -2.79
N TYR A 338 -0.97 9.08 -2.23
CA TYR A 338 -1.87 9.11 -1.09
C TYR A 338 -3.27 9.57 -1.49
N THR A 339 -4.28 8.81 -1.09
CA THR A 339 -5.70 9.14 -1.35
C THR A 339 -6.56 8.93 -0.12
N ILE A 340 -7.64 9.71 -0.02
CA ILE A 340 -8.72 9.51 0.96
C ILE A 340 -10.01 9.37 0.16
N ALA A 341 -10.58 8.18 0.19
CA ALA A 341 -11.82 7.88 -0.53
C ALA A 341 -12.52 6.65 0.09
N GLY A 342 -13.84 6.63 0.01
CA GLY A 342 -14.64 5.48 0.43
C GLY A 342 -14.49 5.09 1.91
N GLY A 343 -14.14 6.04 2.79
CA GLY A 343 -13.90 5.78 4.22
C GLY A 343 -12.49 5.26 4.53
N TYR A 344 -11.55 5.36 3.57
CA TYR A 344 -10.18 4.86 3.73
C TYR A 344 -9.13 5.88 3.38
N ARG A 345 -7.99 5.81 4.08
CA ARG A 345 -6.69 6.36 3.69
C ARG A 345 -5.89 5.27 2.99
N THR A 346 -5.45 5.53 1.77
CA THR A 346 -4.70 4.56 0.95
C THR A 346 -3.35 5.15 0.55
N TYR A 347 -2.28 4.40 0.79
CA TYR A 347 -0.90 4.70 0.37
C TYR A 347 -0.46 3.66 -0.64
N THR A 348 -0.14 4.09 -1.86
CA THR A 348 0.29 3.21 -2.96
C THR A 348 1.74 3.49 -3.28
N PHE A 349 2.61 2.49 -3.08
CA PHE A 349 4.04 2.55 -3.35
C PHE A 349 4.36 1.81 -4.65
N THR A 350 5.00 2.50 -5.58
CA THR A 350 5.60 1.96 -6.81
C THR A 350 7.12 1.99 -6.77
N THR A 351 7.69 2.55 -5.71
CA THR A 351 9.13 2.61 -5.39
C THR A 351 9.33 2.30 -3.90
N ALA A 352 10.58 2.01 -3.52
CA ALA A 352 10.91 1.77 -2.11
C ALA A 352 10.66 3.01 -1.25
N GLY A 353 10.33 2.81 0.02
CA GLY A 353 10.05 3.89 0.97
C GLY A 353 9.82 3.37 2.38
N SER A 354 9.09 4.16 3.17
CA SER A 354 8.64 3.77 4.51
C SER A 354 7.35 4.49 4.89
N LEU A 355 6.64 3.93 5.86
CA LEU A 355 5.45 4.53 6.46
C LEU A 355 5.57 4.45 7.98
N THR A 356 5.33 5.57 8.69
CA THR A 356 5.34 5.66 10.16
C THR A 356 3.98 6.17 10.64
N PHE A 357 3.38 5.48 11.59
CA PHE A 357 2.07 5.84 12.16
C PHE A 357 2.21 6.58 13.48
#